data_1595e04576441285b3bf6a3a4946b288
#
_entry.id   1595e04576441285b3bf6a3a4946b288
#
_cell.length_a   1.000
_cell.length_b   1.000
_cell.length_c   1.000
_cell.angle_alpha   90.00
_cell.angle_beta   90.00
_cell.angle_gamma   90.00
#
_symmetry.space_group_name_H-M   'P 1'
#
loop_
_entity.id
_entity.type
_entity.pdbx_description
1 polymer ?
#
loop_
_entity_poly.entity_id
_entity_poly.type
_entity_poly.pdbx_seq_one_letter_code
_entity_poly.pdbx_strand_id
1 'polypeptide(L)'
;MTSDFAAAAVVGRVQVAERADAARNRRKIVDAAGLILESRGAAGLSMDEVARVARVGVGTVYRRFGDLSGLAHALLADQEQRFQEALLSGPAPLGPGASPKERIAAMLSALVDRLEENSELLLVAETSAPYARFTCPAYEVHHAHLVALIAEASAVSGSAVDAEFLADALLAPLATNLYLHQRKVRGLSAERIRHGLAALLAPL
;
A
#
# COMPACT_ATOMS: atom_id res chain seq x y z
N MET A 1 1.84 26.22 -45.09
CA MET A 1 2.38 25.97 -43.75
C MET A 1 1.35 26.11 -42.61
N THR A 2 0.09 26.47 -42.89
CA THR A 2 -0.98 26.68 -41.88
C THR A 2 -1.81 25.43 -41.56
N SER A 3 -1.79 24.40 -42.38
CA SER A 3 -2.62 23.17 -42.20
C SER A 3 -2.08 22.20 -41.12
N ASP A 4 -0.77 22.15 -40.92
CA ASP A 4 -0.11 21.23 -39.99
C ASP A 4 -0.29 21.65 -38.50
N PHE A 5 -0.35 22.95 -38.25
CA PHE A 5 -0.59 23.47 -36.87
C PHE A 5 -2.02 23.24 -36.37
N ALA A 6 -3.00 23.27 -37.26
CA ALA A 6 -4.40 23.00 -36.90
C ALA A 6 -4.61 21.50 -36.59
N ALA A 7 -3.98 20.60 -37.35
CA ALA A 7 -4.06 19.16 -37.11
C ALA A 7 -3.40 18.77 -35.77
N ALA A 8 -2.23 19.31 -35.46
CA ALA A 8 -1.52 19.07 -34.20
C ALA A 8 -2.34 19.60 -32.98
N ALA A 9 -2.99 20.74 -33.10
CA ALA A 9 -3.85 21.30 -32.05
C ALA A 9 -5.12 20.46 -31.81
N VAL A 10 -5.68 19.85 -32.84
CA VAL A 10 -6.87 18.97 -32.73
C VAL A 10 -6.45 17.64 -32.06
N VAL A 11 -5.35 17.03 -32.47
CA VAL A 11 -4.82 15.79 -31.86
C VAL A 11 -4.48 16.03 -30.38
N GLY A 12 -3.86 17.15 -30.03
CA GLY A 12 -3.57 17.52 -28.65
C GLY A 12 -4.84 17.66 -27.79
N ARG A 13 -5.91 18.28 -28.32
CA ARG A 13 -7.20 18.41 -27.60
C ARG A 13 -7.91 17.08 -27.41
N VAL A 14 -7.88 16.19 -28.39
CA VAL A 14 -8.46 14.84 -28.29
C VAL A 14 -7.72 14.04 -27.23
N GLN A 15 -6.39 14.03 -27.20
CA GLN A 15 -5.60 13.32 -26.19
C GLN A 15 -5.82 13.86 -24.76
N VAL A 16 -5.98 15.18 -24.59
CA VAL A 16 -6.30 15.79 -23.29
C VAL A 16 -7.71 15.40 -22.84
N ALA A 17 -8.69 15.40 -23.74
CA ALA A 17 -10.06 14.98 -23.44
C ALA A 17 -10.13 13.49 -23.05
N GLU A 18 -9.43 12.61 -23.78
CA GLU A 18 -9.35 11.19 -23.48
C GLU A 18 -8.69 10.91 -22.10
N ARG A 19 -7.62 11.63 -21.76
CA ARG A 19 -6.98 11.53 -20.43
C ARG A 19 -7.91 12.00 -19.31
N ALA A 20 -8.66 13.08 -19.54
CA ALA A 20 -9.61 13.60 -18.56
C ALA A 20 -10.80 12.65 -18.35
N ASP A 21 -11.32 12.03 -19.44
CA ASP A 21 -12.36 11.00 -19.35
C ASP A 21 -11.84 9.75 -18.66
N ALA A 22 -10.60 9.39 -18.94
CA ALA A 22 -9.92 8.30 -18.28
C ALA A 22 -9.79 8.52 -16.77
N ALA A 23 -9.40 9.71 -16.33
CA ALA A 23 -9.29 10.07 -14.92
C ALA A 23 -10.67 10.08 -14.23
N ARG A 24 -11.70 10.66 -14.90
CA ARG A 24 -13.08 10.65 -14.39
C ARG A 24 -13.61 9.23 -14.19
N ASN A 25 -13.41 8.35 -15.17
CA ASN A 25 -13.83 6.96 -15.06
C ASN A 25 -13.09 6.20 -13.96
N ARG A 26 -11.77 6.46 -13.78
CA ARG A 26 -11.01 5.86 -12.68
C ARG A 26 -11.62 6.28 -11.33
N ARG A 27 -11.88 7.57 -11.14
CA ARG A 27 -12.49 8.08 -9.90
C ARG A 27 -13.86 7.46 -9.65
N LYS A 28 -14.77 7.41 -10.65
CA LYS A 28 -16.07 6.76 -10.51
C LYS A 28 -15.98 5.30 -10.05
N ILE A 29 -14.99 4.55 -10.53
CA ILE A 29 -14.81 3.15 -10.15
C ILE A 29 -14.32 3.06 -8.69
N VAL A 30 -13.35 3.89 -8.29
CA VAL A 30 -12.84 3.93 -6.92
C VAL A 30 -13.94 4.39 -5.94
N ASP A 31 -14.72 5.42 -6.28
CA ASP A 31 -15.84 5.88 -5.47
C ASP A 31 -16.90 4.79 -5.29
N ALA A 32 -17.24 4.08 -6.36
CA ALA A 32 -18.18 2.95 -6.32
C ALA A 32 -17.68 1.81 -5.43
N ALA A 33 -16.40 1.49 -5.52
CA ALA A 33 -15.76 0.48 -4.66
C ALA A 33 -15.74 0.91 -3.19
N GLY A 34 -15.49 2.20 -2.91
CA GLY A 34 -15.61 2.78 -1.57
C GLY A 34 -17.01 2.63 -0.98
N LEU A 35 -18.07 2.95 -1.74
CA LEU A 35 -19.45 2.78 -1.32
C LEU A 35 -19.81 1.31 -1.01
N ILE A 36 -19.28 0.36 -1.79
CA ILE A 36 -19.47 -1.07 -1.52
C ILE A 36 -18.76 -1.46 -0.22
N LEU A 37 -17.52 -1.01 -0.05
CA LEU A 37 -16.72 -1.27 1.15
C LEU A 37 -17.43 -0.74 2.43
N GLU A 38 -17.92 0.48 2.39
CA GLU A 38 -18.66 1.10 3.51
C GLU A 38 -19.96 0.36 3.85
N SER A 39 -20.69 -0.08 2.82
CA SER A 39 -22.03 -0.68 3.02
C SER A 39 -22.00 -2.18 3.28
N ARG A 40 -21.03 -2.91 2.77
CA ARG A 40 -20.99 -4.40 2.77
C ARG A 40 -19.63 -5.00 3.15
N GLY A 41 -18.64 -4.17 3.51
CA GLY A 41 -17.30 -4.61 3.82
C GLY A 41 -16.54 -5.13 2.59
N ALA A 42 -15.33 -5.62 2.83
CA ALA A 42 -14.47 -6.14 1.76
C ALA A 42 -15.05 -7.40 1.08
N ALA A 43 -15.85 -8.19 1.80
CA ALA A 43 -16.54 -9.35 1.24
C ALA A 43 -17.55 -9.00 0.13
N GLY A 44 -18.04 -7.77 0.08
CA GLY A 44 -18.92 -7.25 -0.97
C GLY A 44 -18.19 -6.82 -2.23
N LEU A 45 -16.86 -6.69 -2.20
CA LEU A 45 -16.08 -6.24 -3.34
C LEU A 45 -15.91 -7.35 -4.38
N SER A 46 -16.32 -7.06 -5.62
CA SER A 46 -15.98 -7.83 -6.80
C SER A 46 -15.91 -6.90 -8.01
N MET A 47 -15.15 -7.28 -9.03
CA MET A 47 -14.99 -6.47 -10.25
C MET A 47 -16.34 -6.23 -10.94
N ASP A 48 -17.23 -7.23 -10.95
CA ASP A 48 -18.56 -7.15 -11.56
C ASP A 48 -19.47 -6.18 -10.78
N GLU A 49 -19.50 -6.30 -9.46
CA GLU A 49 -20.34 -5.46 -8.61
C GLU A 49 -19.88 -3.99 -8.66
N VAL A 50 -18.58 -3.76 -8.65
CA VAL A 50 -18.00 -2.41 -8.79
C VAL A 50 -18.36 -1.83 -10.18
N ALA A 51 -18.26 -2.61 -11.24
CA ALA A 51 -18.66 -2.18 -12.59
C ALA A 51 -20.14 -1.78 -12.64
N ARG A 52 -21.01 -2.59 -12.00
CA ARG A 52 -22.45 -2.35 -11.90
C ARG A 52 -22.76 -1.03 -11.17
N VAL A 53 -22.14 -0.81 -9.99
CA VAL A 53 -22.36 0.40 -9.17
C VAL A 53 -21.78 1.65 -9.86
N ALA A 54 -20.58 1.54 -10.45
CA ALA A 54 -19.93 2.61 -11.20
C ALA A 54 -20.62 2.91 -12.55
N ARG A 55 -21.56 2.06 -13.01
CA ARG A 55 -22.20 2.12 -14.33
C ARG A 55 -21.21 2.17 -15.49
N VAL A 56 -20.23 1.27 -15.43
CA VAL A 56 -19.23 1.05 -16.50
C VAL A 56 -19.20 -0.41 -16.92
N GLY A 57 -18.66 -0.70 -18.09
CA GLY A 57 -18.45 -2.09 -18.51
C GLY A 57 -17.37 -2.77 -17.63
N VAL A 58 -17.58 -4.02 -17.23
CA VAL A 58 -16.63 -4.79 -16.41
C VAL A 58 -15.25 -4.88 -17.06
N GLY A 59 -15.16 -4.99 -18.38
CA GLY A 59 -13.89 -4.94 -19.11
C GLY A 59 -13.13 -3.61 -18.93
N THR A 60 -13.83 -2.51 -18.61
CA THR A 60 -13.19 -1.23 -18.29
C THR A 60 -12.55 -1.29 -16.91
N VAL A 61 -13.18 -1.95 -15.93
CA VAL A 61 -12.64 -2.12 -14.59
C VAL A 61 -11.36 -2.98 -14.66
N TYR A 62 -11.43 -4.16 -15.32
CA TYR A 62 -10.26 -5.04 -15.52
C TYR A 62 -9.11 -4.32 -16.24
N ARG A 63 -9.38 -3.62 -17.33
CA ARG A 63 -8.33 -2.90 -18.06
C ARG A 63 -7.63 -1.85 -17.22
N ARG A 64 -8.29 -1.25 -16.23
CA ARG A 64 -7.74 -0.17 -15.41
C ARG A 64 -7.03 -0.63 -14.16
N PHE A 65 -7.52 -1.68 -13.54
CA PHE A 65 -7.05 -2.12 -12.23
C PHE A 65 -6.38 -3.50 -12.27
N GLY A 66 -6.48 -4.20 -13.40
CA GLY A 66 -5.96 -5.55 -13.57
C GLY A 66 -6.85 -6.58 -12.91
N ASP A 67 -6.92 -6.56 -11.60
CA ASP A 67 -7.69 -7.48 -10.77
C ASP A 67 -8.23 -6.79 -9.50
N LEU A 68 -8.78 -7.58 -8.61
CA LEU A 68 -9.31 -7.08 -7.33
C LEU A 68 -8.21 -6.56 -6.40
N SER A 69 -6.97 -7.09 -6.49
CA SER A 69 -5.81 -6.57 -5.77
C SER A 69 -5.48 -5.15 -6.18
N GLY A 70 -5.36 -4.90 -7.49
CA GLY A 70 -5.10 -3.56 -8.02
C GLY A 70 -6.18 -2.55 -7.66
N LEU A 71 -7.46 -2.97 -7.59
CA LEU A 71 -8.56 -2.12 -7.12
C LEU A 71 -8.44 -1.83 -5.62
N ALA A 72 -8.12 -2.83 -4.80
CA ALA A 72 -7.91 -2.66 -3.36
C ALA A 72 -6.73 -1.71 -3.08
N HIS A 73 -5.62 -1.85 -3.80
CA HIS A 73 -4.50 -0.89 -3.73
C HIS A 73 -4.91 0.53 -4.13
N ALA A 74 -5.78 0.68 -5.13
CA ALA A 74 -6.27 2.00 -5.53
C ALA A 74 -7.15 2.66 -4.45
N LEU A 75 -7.89 1.88 -3.66
CA LEU A 75 -8.65 2.36 -2.50
C LEU A 75 -7.74 2.79 -1.34
N LEU A 76 -6.58 2.15 -1.20
CA LEU A 76 -5.60 2.46 -0.16
C LEU A 76 -4.59 3.55 -0.58
N ALA A 77 -4.62 4.01 -1.83
CA ALA A 77 -3.56 4.83 -2.42
C ALA A 77 -3.30 6.15 -1.66
N ASP A 78 -4.34 6.84 -1.24
CA ASP A 78 -4.20 8.11 -0.51
C ASP A 78 -3.58 7.92 0.89
N GLN A 79 -3.90 6.81 1.56
CA GLN A 79 -3.30 6.47 2.86
C GLN A 79 -1.84 6.06 2.68
N GLU A 80 -1.56 5.28 1.64
CA GLU A 80 -0.20 4.86 1.29
C GLU A 80 0.70 6.07 0.97
N GLN A 81 0.20 6.99 0.15
CA GLN A 81 0.94 8.20 -0.16
C GLN A 81 1.28 9.01 1.09
N ARG A 82 0.31 9.25 1.99
CA ARG A 82 0.55 9.95 3.26
C ARG A 82 1.55 9.23 4.14
N PHE A 83 1.50 7.91 4.17
CA PHE A 83 2.47 7.11 4.94
C PHE A 83 3.89 7.27 4.38
N GLN A 84 4.07 7.17 3.07
CA GLN A 84 5.37 7.38 2.42
C GLN A 84 5.90 8.82 2.64
N GLU A 85 5.04 9.82 2.54
CA GLU A 85 5.39 11.21 2.85
C GLU A 85 5.85 11.35 4.31
N ALA A 86 5.18 10.67 5.25
CA ALA A 86 5.56 10.68 6.66
C ALA A 86 6.93 10.01 6.91
N LEU A 87 7.26 8.93 6.21
CA LEU A 87 8.57 8.28 6.28
C LEU A 87 9.72 9.18 5.79
N LEU A 88 9.45 9.98 4.73
CA LEU A 88 10.47 10.76 4.05
C LEU A 88 10.65 12.18 4.63
N SER A 89 9.56 12.80 5.09
CA SER A 89 9.54 14.21 5.48
C SER A 89 8.66 14.52 6.69
N GLY A 90 8.05 13.51 7.30
CA GLY A 90 7.23 13.68 8.51
C GLY A 90 8.04 13.94 9.76
N PRO A 91 7.38 14.14 10.90
CA PRO A 91 8.04 14.34 12.19
C PRO A 91 8.71 13.05 12.68
N ALA A 92 9.77 13.23 13.48
CA ALA A 92 10.37 12.11 14.21
C ALA A 92 9.35 11.52 15.22
N PRO A 93 9.41 10.21 15.53
CA PRO A 93 10.44 9.26 15.11
C PRO A 93 10.19 8.57 13.75
N LEU A 94 9.03 8.74 13.13
CA LEU A 94 8.71 8.08 11.85
C LEU A 94 9.52 8.68 10.68
N GLY A 95 9.56 10.01 10.61
CA GLY A 95 10.37 10.75 9.65
C GLY A 95 11.82 10.94 10.12
N PRO A 96 12.59 11.79 9.39
CA PRO A 96 13.96 12.09 9.73
C PRO A 96 14.13 12.77 11.11
N GLY A 97 15.32 12.62 11.73
CA GLY A 97 15.67 13.30 12.99
C GLY A 97 15.73 12.40 14.22
N ALA A 98 15.27 11.14 14.13
CA ALA A 98 15.50 10.11 15.14
C ALA A 98 16.59 9.13 14.68
N SER A 99 17.09 8.30 15.60
CA SER A 99 18.05 7.24 15.25
C SER A 99 17.42 6.23 14.27
N PRO A 100 18.22 5.55 13.43
CA PRO A 100 17.70 4.55 12.49
C PRO A 100 16.85 3.48 13.19
N LYS A 101 17.27 3.01 14.36
CA LYS A 101 16.53 2.03 15.15
C LYS A 101 15.16 2.53 15.63
N GLU A 102 15.08 3.78 16.09
CA GLU A 102 13.81 4.41 16.48
C GLU A 102 12.89 4.59 15.26
N ARG A 103 13.43 4.96 14.11
CA ARG A 103 12.68 5.09 12.86
C ARG A 103 12.13 3.73 12.40
N ILE A 104 12.92 2.65 12.47
CA ILE A 104 12.45 1.30 12.15
C ILE A 104 11.29 0.91 13.09
N ALA A 105 11.45 1.12 14.40
CA ALA A 105 10.41 0.79 15.38
C ALA A 105 9.12 1.57 15.13
N ALA A 106 9.22 2.87 14.82
CA ALA A 106 8.09 3.72 14.49
C ALA A 106 7.39 3.28 13.19
N MET A 107 8.16 2.92 12.16
CA MET A 107 7.61 2.41 10.90
C MET A 107 6.84 1.10 11.11
N LEU A 108 7.41 0.13 11.82
CA LEU A 108 6.74 -1.14 12.11
C LEU A 108 5.47 -0.92 12.94
N SER A 109 5.49 0.01 13.91
CA SER A 109 4.29 0.38 14.67
C SER A 109 3.21 0.99 13.79
N ALA A 110 3.55 1.91 12.89
CA ALA A 110 2.61 2.54 11.98
C ALA A 110 2.02 1.53 10.95
N LEU A 111 2.80 0.53 10.55
CA LEU A 111 2.28 -0.58 9.72
C LEU A 111 1.27 -1.44 10.51
N VAL A 112 1.46 -1.64 11.82
CA VAL A 112 0.44 -2.27 12.68
C VAL A 112 -0.85 -1.44 12.73
N ASP A 113 -0.74 -0.11 12.86
CA ASP A 113 -1.93 0.77 12.85
C ASP A 113 -2.70 0.65 11.53
N ARG A 114 -2.00 0.63 10.38
CA ARG A 114 -2.62 0.40 9.07
C ARG A 114 -3.35 -0.95 8.98
N LEU A 115 -2.78 -2.00 9.56
CA LEU A 115 -3.42 -3.32 9.63
C LEU A 115 -4.67 -3.31 10.51
N GLU A 116 -4.66 -2.61 11.64
CA GLU A 116 -5.85 -2.46 12.50
C GLU A 116 -6.98 -1.73 11.76
N GLU A 117 -6.65 -0.69 11.01
CA GLU A 117 -7.63 0.13 10.29
C GLU A 117 -8.18 -0.53 9.03
N ASN A 118 -7.35 -1.29 8.29
CA ASN A 118 -7.66 -1.69 6.92
C ASN A 118 -7.48 -3.19 6.65
N SER A 119 -7.43 -4.04 7.68
CA SER A 119 -7.05 -5.46 7.53
C SER A 119 -7.87 -6.22 6.49
N GLU A 120 -9.17 -5.98 6.36
CA GLU A 120 -10.01 -6.68 5.39
C GLU A 120 -9.66 -6.30 3.95
N LEU A 121 -9.43 -5.01 3.69
CA LEU A 121 -9.06 -4.53 2.36
C LEU A 121 -7.62 -4.92 2.00
N LEU A 122 -6.70 -4.84 2.97
CA LEU A 122 -5.33 -5.32 2.81
C LEU A 122 -5.27 -6.83 2.54
N LEU A 123 -6.13 -7.62 3.18
CA LEU A 123 -6.22 -9.05 2.90
C LEU A 123 -6.62 -9.30 1.44
N VAL A 124 -7.61 -8.59 0.92
CA VAL A 124 -7.98 -8.65 -0.51
C VAL A 124 -6.81 -8.26 -1.40
N ALA A 125 -6.12 -7.16 -1.07
CA ALA A 125 -4.97 -6.69 -1.83
C ALA A 125 -3.83 -7.72 -1.87
N GLU A 126 -3.57 -8.42 -0.77
CA GLU A 126 -2.44 -9.35 -0.64
C GLU A 126 -2.74 -10.76 -1.14
N THR A 127 -4.02 -11.19 -1.21
CA THR A 127 -4.38 -12.60 -1.46
C THR A 127 -5.13 -12.85 -2.76
N SER A 128 -5.51 -11.82 -3.50
CA SER A 128 -6.27 -11.98 -4.74
C SER A 128 -5.45 -12.51 -5.92
N ALA A 129 -4.12 -12.54 -5.83
CA ALA A 129 -3.23 -13.19 -6.79
C ALA A 129 -2.01 -13.78 -6.07
N PRO A 130 -1.34 -14.80 -6.67
CA PRO A 130 -0.07 -15.31 -6.14
C PRO A 130 0.96 -14.20 -6.02
N TYR A 131 1.62 -14.12 -4.86
CA TYR A 131 2.67 -13.13 -4.58
C TYR A 131 2.21 -11.65 -4.62
N ALA A 132 0.90 -11.35 -4.68
CA ALA A 132 0.36 -10.00 -4.79
C ALA A 132 0.94 -9.03 -3.74
N ARG A 133 1.16 -9.51 -2.50
CA ARG A 133 1.82 -8.75 -1.44
C ARG A 133 3.21 -8.25 -1.84
N PHE A 134 4.04 -9.13 -2.41
CA PHE A 134 5.46 -8.86 -2.67
C PHE A 134 5.70 -8.12 -3.99
N THR A 135 4.72 -8.12 -4.89
CA THR A 135 4.79 -7.48 -6.21
C THR A 135 4.10 -6.12 -6.25
N CYS A 136 3.57 -5.64 -5.13
CA CYS A 136 2.93 -4.33 -5.08
C CYS A 136 3.96 -3.22 -4.80
N PRO A 137 3.80 -2.03 -5.42
CA PRO A 137 4.74 -0.92 -5.24
C PRO A 137 4.89 -0.47 -3.77
N ALA A 138 3.85 -0.60 -2.96
CA ALA A 138 3.91 -0.25 -1.54
C ALA A 138 4.90 -1.14 -0.77
N TYR A 139 4.88 -2.46 -1.02
CA TYR A 139 5.83 -3.38 -0.39
C TYR A 139 7.28 -3.07 -0.79
N GLU A 140 7.52 -2.82 -2.07
CA GLU A 140 8.85 -2.48 -2.58
C GLU A 140 9.42 -1.22 -1.88
N VAL A 141 8.58 -0.18 -1.71
CA VAL A 141 8.99 1.05 -1.01
C VAL A 141 9.25 0.78 0.48
N HIS A 142 8.37 0.04 1.14
CA HIS A 142 8.55 -0.29 2.56
C HIS A 142 9.81 -1.12 2.80
N HIS A 143 10.04 -2.13 1.98
CA HIS A 143 11.23 -2.97 2.04
C HIS A 143 12.50 -2.16 1.81
N ALA A 144 12.59 -1.39 0.72
CA ALA A 144 13.75 -0.56 0.41
C ALA A 144 14.05 0.47 1.52
N HIS A 145 13.01 1.08 2.13
CA HIS A 145 13.19 2.02 3.23
C HIS A 145 13.75 1.32 4.49
N LEU A 146 13.25 0.12 4.82
CA LEU A 146 13.79 -0.68 5.93
C LEU A 146 15.23 -1.10 5.68
N VAL A 147 15.55 -1.58 4.47
CA VAL A 147 16.94 -1.94 4.09
C VAL A 147 17.88 -0.76 4.33
N ALA A 148 17.52 0.44 3.89
CA ALA A 148 18.34 1.64 4.09
C ALA A 148 18.54 1.94 5.58
N LEU A 149 17.48 1.91 6.39
CA LEU A 149 17.57 2.17 7.84
C LEU A 149 18.35 1.10 8.59
N ILE A 150 18.21 -0.18 8.21
CA ILE A 150 18.96 -1.29 8.81
C ILE A 150 20.45 -1.16 8.49
N ALA A 151 20.80 -0.83 7.24
CA ALA A 151 22.18 -0.59 6.85
C ALA A 151 22.81 0.56 7.64
N GLU A 152 22.06 1.66 7.82
CA GLU A 152 22.50 2.81 8.65
C GLU A 152 22.68 2.41 10.12
N ALA A 153 21.72 1.66 10.71
CA ALA A 153 21.81 1.19 12.08
C ALA A 153 23.02 0.26 12.29
N SER A 154 23.25 -0.66 11.35
CA SER A 154 24.38 -1.58 11.37
C SER A 154 25.73 -0.85 11.28
N ALA A 155 25.82 0.17 10.47
CA ALA A 155 27.04 1.00 10.37
C ALA A 155 27.35 1.72 11.70
N VAL A 156 26.32 2.17 12.42
CA VAL A 156 26.46 2.83 13.73
C VAL A 156 26.83 1.86 14.83
N SER A 157 26.22 0.67 14.85
CA SER A 157 26.47 -0.34 15.90
C SER A 157 27.71 -1.19 15.66
N GLY A 158 28.26 -1.20 14.42
CA GLY A 158 29.31 -2.12 14.01
C GLY A 158 28.84 -3.57 13.84
N SER A 159 27.54 -3.80 13.80
CA SER A 159 26.91 -5.11 13.64
C SER A 159 26.90 -5.54 12.17
N ALA A 160 27.29 -6.76 11.86
CA ALA A 160 27.21 -7.29 10.49
C ALA A 160 25.89 -8.05 10.33
N VAL A 161 24.85 -7.37 9.83
CA VAL A 161 23.57 -8.00 9.52
C VAL A 161 23.29 -7.93 8.02
N ASP A 162 22.63 -8.95 7.50
CA ASP A 162 22.06 -8.90 6.14
C ASP A 162 20.79 -8.03 6.17
N ALA A 163 20.91 -6.81 5.66
CA ALA A 163 19.83 -5.83 5.71
C ALA A 163 18.60 -6.23 4.88
N GLU A 164 18.83 -6.89 3.74
CA GLU A 164 17.77 -7.39 2.86
C GLU A 164 16.95 -8.48 3.58
N PHE A 165 17.64 -9.49 4.10
CA PHE A 165 16.98 -10.58 4.82
C PHE A 165 16.27 -10.10 6.10
N LEU A 166 16.89 -9.16 6.83
CA LEU A 166 16.28 -8.62 8.05
C LEU A 166 15.05 -7.76 7.75
N ALA A 167 15.05 -7.00 6.65
CA ALA A 167 13.87 -6.27 6.20
C ALA A 167 12.70 -7.21 5.91
N ASP A 168 12.95 -8.30 5.17
CA ASP A 168 11.94 -9.35 4.94
C ASP A 168 11.46 -9.98 6.25
N ALA A 169 12.37 -10.32 7.16
CA ALA A 169 12.03 -10.91 8.46
C ALA A 169 11.17 -9.97 9.33
N LEU A 170 11.41 -8.66 9.29
CA LEU A 170 10.62 -7.66 10.00
C LEU A 170 9.24 -7.43 9.38
N LEU A 171 9.11 -7.53 8.05
CA LEU A 171 7.84 -7.39 7.35
C LEU A 171 7.00 -8.68 7.35
N ALA A 172 7.59 -9.84 7.53
CA ALA A 172 6.88 -11.13 7.50
C ALA A 172 5.75 -11.23 8.55
N PRO A 173 5.91 -10.84 9.84
CA PRO A 173 4.84 -10.86 10.82
C PRO A 173 3.67 -9.91 10.50
N LEU A 174 3.90 -8.94 9.62
CA LEU A 174 2.92 -7.95 9.17
C LEU A 174 2.19 -8.38 7.88
N ALA A 175 2.39 -9.61 7.40
CA ALA A 175 1.52 -10.17 6.38
C ALA A 175 0.08 -10.26 6.92
N THR A 176 -0.88 -9.70 6.17
CA THR A 176 -2.24 -9.49 6.69
C THR A 176 -2.92 -10.78 7.14
N ASN A 177 -2.70 -11.89 6.45
CA ASN A 177 -3.23 -13.20 6.84
C ASN A 177 -2.65 -13.68 8.19
N LEU A 178 -1.34 -13.54 8.42
CA LEU A 178 -0.70 -13.89 9.68
C LEU A 178 -1.14 -12.93 10.80
N TYR A 179 -1.18 -11.63 10.51
CA TYR A 179 -1.65 -10.62 11.45
C TYR A 179 -3.09 -10.92 11.94
N LEU A 180 -4.01 -11.15 11.01
CA LEU A 180 -5.40 -11.51 11.34
C LEU A 180 -5.50 -12.82 12.13
N HIS A 181 -4.70 -13.83 11.79
CA HIS A 181 -4.62 -15.06 12.57
C HIS A 181 -4.17 -14.78 14.02
N GLN A 182 -3.13 -13.99 14.19
CA GLN A 182 -2.63 -13.61 15.52
C GLN A 182 -3.70 -12.83 16.32
N ARG A 183 -4.37 -11.86 15.68
CA ARG A 183 -5.39 -11.03 16.32
C ARG A 183 -6.67 -11.79 16.64
N LYS A 184 -7.26 -12.44 15.61
CA LYS A 184 -8.63 -13.01 15.69
C LYS A 184 -8.63 -14.45 16.22
N VAL A 185 -7.60 -15.24 15.96
CA VAL A 185 -7.56 -16.66 16.36
C VAL A 185 -6.73 -16.86 17.63
N ARG A 186 -5.53 -16.28 17.71
CA ARG A 186 -4.65 -16.43 18.88
C ARG A 186 -4.93 -15.40 19.98
N GLY A 187 -5.74 -14.37 19.73
CA GLY A 187 -6.10 -13.36 20.72
C GLY A 187 -4.95 -12.43 21.15
N LEU A 188 -3.89 -12.30 20.33
CA LEU A 188 -2.81 -11.37 20.64
C LEU A 188 -3.31 -9.94 20.49
N SER A 189 -2.97 -9.06 21.44
CA SER A 189 -3.26 -7.62 21.27
C SER A 189 -2.30 -6.99 20.25
N ALA A 190 -2.71 -5.88 19.61
CA ALA A 190 -1.84 -5.13 18.71
C ALA A 190 -0.57 -4.65 19.44
N GLU A 191 -0.68 -4.27 20.72
CA GLU A 191 0.44 -3.87 21.54
C GLU A 191 1.44 -5.02 21.75
N ARG A 192 0.96 -6.25 22.01
CA ARG A 192 1.82 -7.43 22.12
C ARG A 192 2.58 -7.71 20.82
N ILE A 193 1.93 -7.47 19.66
CA ILE A 193 2.59 -7.62 18.36
C ILE A 193 3.67 -6.53 18.18
N ARG A 194 3.39 -5.26 18.54
CA ARG A 194 4.40 -4.19 18.52
C ARG A 194 5.58 -4.49 19.41
N HIS A 195 5.38 -4.98 20.63
CA HIS A 195 6.46 -5.40 21.52
C HIS A 195 7.28 -6.54 20.91
N GLY A 196 6.63 -7.52 20.27
CA GLY A 196 7.32 -8.61 19.56
C GLY A 196 8.20 -8.09 18.42
N LEU A 197 7.68 -7.16 17.63
CA LEU A 197 8.43 -6.52 16.54
C LEU A 197 9.63 -5.72 17.08
N ALA A 198 9.44 -4.97 18.17
CA ALA A 198 10.51 -4.21 18.80
C ALA A 198 11.62 -5.14 19.35
N ALA A 199 11.27 -6.31 19.87
CA ALA A 199 12.24 -7.29 20.33
C ALA A 199 13.12 -7.86 19.20
N LEU A 200 12.61 -7.92 17.94
CA LEU A 200 13.39 -8.32 16.77
C LEU A 200 14.48 -7.31 16.40
N LEU A 201 14.40 -6.08 16.91
CA LEU A 201 15.40 -5.04 16.68
C LEU A 201 16.57 -5.10 17.67
N ALA A 202 16.61 -6.07 18.58
CA ALA A 202 17.68 -6.19 19.56
C ALA A 202 19.10 -6.31 18.95
N PRO A 203 19.28 -6.97 17.77
CA PRO A 203 20.60 -7.07 17.11
C PRO A 203 21.12 -5.78 16.50
N LEU A 204 20.26 -4.77 16.27
CA LEU A 204 20.59 -3.44 15.75
C LEU A 204 20.89 -2.50 16.92
#